data_5726f955bc5926da340f36394a23fbad
#
_entry.id   5726f955bc5926da340f36394a23fbad
#
_cell.length_a   1.000
_cell.length_b   1.000
_cell.length_c   1.000
_cell.angle_alpha   90.00
_cell.angle_beta   90.00
_cell.angle_gamma   90.00
#
_symmetry.space_group_name_H-M   'P 1'
#
loop_
_entity.id
_entity.type
_entity.pdbx_description
1 polymer ?
#
loop_
_entity_poly.entity_id
_entity_poly.type
_entity_poly.pdbx_seq_one_letter_code
_entity_poly.pdbx_strand_id
1 'polypeptide(L)'
;MDHSNLTVVAVYGHNDGTSAIPSLVKSMTQLPGSKALLLSPSRPASLPWFVEHKAIFALDYLQYSWFMMYALHHFIDTSHALIVQDDGFVIDGTNFNKDWYKYDYIGAPTHCALTGDKYYYNWTWQQEPADKHIIQNGGLSLRSKKMMQAPGK
;
A
#
# COMPACT_ATOMS: atom_id res chain seq x y z
N MET A 1 17.59 -1.62 10.19
CA MET A 1 17.62 -2.28 8.85
C MET A 1 17.51 -1.18 7.81
N ASP A 2 18.23 -1.25 6.69
CA ASP A 2 18.11 -0.29 5.61
C ASP A 2 17.00 -0.70 4.64
N HIS A 3 16.07 0.22 4.32
CA HIS A 3 14.93 0.01 3.43
C HIS A 3 15.05 0.86 2.15
N SER A 4 16.26 1.10 1.65
CA SER A 4 16.50 1.90 0.42
C SER A 4 15.79 1.37 -0.84
N ASN A 5 15.40 0.10 -0.83
CA ASN A 5 14.61 -0.54 -1.91
C ASN A 5 13.10 -0.39 -1.76
N LEU A 6 12.62 0.43 -0.82
CA LEU A 6 11.21 0.60 -0.49
C LEU A 6 10.75 2.05 -0.68
N THR A 7 9.61 2.22 -1.32
CA THR A 7 8.85 3.47 -1.31
C THR A 7 7.59 3.28 -0.47
N VAL A 8 7.44 4.06 0.59
CA VAL A 8 6.18 4.19 1.32
C VAL A 8 5.33 5.20 0.54
N VAL A 9 4.16 4.78 0.09
CA VAL A 9 3.32 5.58 -0.81
C VAL A 9 1.88 5.65 -0.34
N ALA A 10 1.31 6.86 -0.38
CA ALA A 10 -0.12 7.09 -0.24
C ALA A 10 -0.69 7.66 -1.55
N VAL A 11 -1.86 7.18 -1.95
CA VAL A 11 -2.56 7.60 -3.17
C VAL A 11 -3.93 8.14 -2.80
N TYR A 12 -4.18 9.41 -3.11
CA TYR A 12 -5.43 10.12 -2.86
C TYR A 12 -5.95 10.75 -4.15
N GLY A 13 -7.06 10.21 -4.65
CA GLY A 13 -7.61 10.63 -5.94
C GLY A 13 -8.60 11.79 -5.88
N HIS A 14 -9.14 12.14 -4.72
CA HIS A 14 -10.26 13.09 -4.61
C HIS A 14 -9.94 14.35 -3.80
N ASN A 15 -8.78 14.41 -3.14
CA ASN A 15 -8.33 15.57 -2.37
C ASN A 15 -6.80 15.69 -2.40
N ASP A 16 -6.24 16.61 -1.63
CA ASP A 16 -4.79 16.85 -1.57
C ASP A 16 -4.01 15.79 -0.77
N GLY A 17 -4.68 14.83 -0.14
CA GLY A 17 -4.03 13.78 0.65
C GLY A 17 -3.45 14.25 1.99
N THR A 18 -3.85 15.41 2.50
CA THR A 18 -3.36 15.94 3.80
C THR A 18 -3.56 14.92 4.93
N SER A 19 -4.67 14.16 4.94
CA SER A 19 -4.96 13.14 5.96
C SER A 19 -3.96 11.99 6.00
N ALA A 20 -3.28 11.70 4.89
CA ALA A 20 -2.28 10.63 4.82
C ALA A 20 -0.90 11.03 5.34
N ILE A 21 -0.62 12.32 5.52
CA ILE A 21 0.71 12.80 5.91
C ILE A 21 1.19 12.16 7.22
N PRO A 22 0.40 12.10 8.30
CA PRO A 22 0.82 11.45 9.54
C PRO A 22 1.21 9.98 9.35
N SER A 23 0.43 9.24 8.56
CA SER A 23 0.67 7.81 8.28
C SER A 23 1.92 7.59 7.44
N LEU A 24 2.17 8.43 6.42
CA LEU A 24 3.41 8.42 5.63
C LEU A 24 4.63 8.71 6.51
N VAL A 25 4.60 9.79 7.29
CA VAL A 25 5.72 10.19 8.15
C VAL A 25 6.02 9.13 9.19
N LYS A 26 4.98 8.60 9.86
CA LYS A 26 5.14 7.57 10.87
C LYS A 26 5.74 6.29 10.26
N SER A 27 5.21 5.83 9.12
CA SER A 27 5.71 4.63 8.47
C SER A 27 7.15 4.77 7.99
N MET A 28 7.51 5.91 7.40
CA MET A 28 8.89 6.19 6.99
C MET A 28 9.85 6.23 8.18
N THR A 29 9.42 6.81 9.33
CA THR A 29 10.24 6.84 10.55
C THR A 29 10.52 5.44 11.09
N GLN A 30 9.57 4.52 10.92
CA GLN A 30 9.72 3.13 11.31
C GLN A 30 10.55 2.30 10.32
N LEU A 31 10.73 2.79 9.09
CA LEU A 31 11.42 2.10 8.00
C LEU A 31 12.58 2.98 7.46
N PRO A 32 13.67 3.11 8.23
CA PRO A 32 14.76 4.01 7.88
C PRO A 32 15.40 3.63 6.52
N GLY A 33 15.71 4.65 5.72
CA GLY A 33 16.22 4.49 4.35
C GLY A 33 15.13 4.42 3.28
N SER A 34 13.85 4.20 3.64
CA SER A 34 12.76 4.21 2.67
C SER A 34 12.51 5.61 2.11
N LYS A 35 11.99 5.67 0.87
CA LYS A 35 11.44 6.89 0.27
C LYS A 35 10.00 7.08 0.73
N ALA A 36 9.51 8.33 0.77
CA ALA A 36 8.11 8.63 1.03
C ALA A 36 7.52 9.40 -0.16
N LEU A 37 6.37 8.96 -0.65
CA LEU A 37 5.69 9.51 -1.83
C LEU A 37 4.20 9.73 -1.54
N LEU A 38 3.72 10.93 -1.83
CA LEU A 38 2.31 11.25 -1.87
C LEU A 38 1.87 11.50 -3.32
N LEU A 39 0.86 10.77 -3.77
CA LEU A 39 0.21 10.96 -5.07
C LEU A 39 -1.19 11.54 -4.83
N SER A 40 -1.42 12.77 -5.29
CA SER A 40 -2.70 13.46 -5.11
C SER A 40 -2.86 14.56 -6.16
N PRO A 41 -4.09 15.07 -6.41
CA PRO A 41 -4.32 16.10 -7.42
C PRO A 41 -3.58 17.41 -7.16
N SER A 42 -3.38 17.77 -5.90
CA SER A 42 -2.64 18.97 -5.51
C SER A 42 -1.69 18.70 -4.34
N ARG A 43 -0.61 19.48 -4.27
CA ARG A 43 0.36 19.36 -3.17
C ARG A 43 -0.21 19.99 -1.90
N PRO A 44 -0.30 19.25 -0.77
CA PRO A 44 -0.66 19.84 0.52
C PRO A 44 0.35 20.89 0.99
N ALA A 45 -0.14 21.99 1.53
CA ALA A 45 0.75 23.04 2.07
C ALA A 45 1.57 22.54 3.28
N SER A 46 1.03 21.60 4.04
CA SER A 46 1.68 20.99 5.23
C SER A 46 2.61 19.83 4.90
N LEU A 47 2.84 19.50 3.62
CA LEU A 47 3.65 18.36 3.25
C LEU A 47 5.10 18.56 3.64
N PRO A 48 5.71 17.69 4.47
CA PRO A 48 7.12 17.77 4.84
C PRO A 48 8.04 17.74 3.62
N TRP A 49 9.16 18.44 3.70
CA TRP A 49 10.11 18.57 2.58
C TRP A 49 10.71 17.23 2.11
N PHE A 50 10.78 16.24 3.00
CA PHE A 50 11.33 14.91 2.70
C PHE A 50 10.29 13.93 2.11
N VAL A 51 9.02 14.34 2.02
CA VAL A 51 7.99 13.57 1.32
C VAL A 51 7.87 14.12 -0.11
N GLU A 52 8.17 13.28 -1.08
CA GLU A 52 7.97 13.61 -2.49
C GLU A 52 6.47 13.71 -2.79
N HIS A 53 6.10 14.68 -3.62
CA HIS A 53 4.75 14.79 -4.17
C HIS A 53 4.80 14.73 -5.69
N LYS A 54 3.94 13.88 -6.26
CA LYS A 54 3.67 13.90 -7.70
C LYS A 54 2.18 14.09 -7.91
N ALA A 55 1.83 15.05 -8.74
CA ALA A 55 0.44 15.33 -9.08
C ALA A 55 -0.13 14.22 -9.97
N ILE A 56 -1.36 13.82 -9.67
CA ILE A 56 -2.16 12.89 -10.47
C ILE A 56 -3.52 13.52 -10.78
N PHE A 57 -4.24 12.97 -11.73
CA PHE A 57 -5.63 13.38 -11.98
C PHE A 57 -6.51 13.02 -10.79
N ALA A 58 -7.62 13.77 -10.62
CA ALA A 58 -8.66 13.37 -9.70
C ALA A 58 -9.22 11.99 -10.13
N LEU A 59 -9.36 11.08 -9.17
CA LEU A 59 -9.77 9.69 -9.41
C LEU A 59 -11.06 9.42 -8.63
N ASP A 60 -12.04 8.86 -9.29
CA ASP A 60 -13.15 8.20 -8.62
C ASP A 60 -12.72 6.81 -8.09
N TYR A 61 -13.65 6.07 -7.46
CA TYR A 61 -13.36 4.77 -6.87
C TYR A 61 -12.86 3.74 -7.90
N LEU A 62 -13.46 3.69 -9.08
CA LEU A 62 -13.05 2.75 -10.12
C LEU A 62 -11.71 3.14 -10.73
N GLN A 63 -11.54 4.43 -11.04
CA GLN A 63 -10.28 4.99 -11.55
C GLN A 63 -9.13 4.79 -10.55
N TYR A 64 -9.39 4.92 -9.24
CA TYR A 64 -8.39 4.61 -8.21
C TYR A 64 -7.95 3.15 -8.31
N SER A 65 -8.89 2.21 -8.43
CA SER A 65 -8.56 0.79 -8.57
C SER A 65 -7.72 0.51 -9.82
N TRP A 66 -8.07 1.13 -10.95
CA TRP A 66 -7.30 1.03 -12.18
C TRP A 66 -5.92 1.66 -12.07
N PHE A 67 -5.84 2.82 -11.42
CA PHE A 67 -4.56 3.49 -11.16
C PHE A 67 -3.63 2.59 -10.34
N MET A 68 -4.12 1.99 -9.27
CA MET A 68 -3.37 1.09 -8.41
C MET A 68 -2.88 -0.18 -9.15
N MET A 69 -3.63 -0.65 -10.15
CA MET A 69 -3.29 -1.83 -10.93
C MET A 69 -2.36 -1.54 -12.11
N TYR A 70 -2.56 -0.41 -12.81
CA TYR A 70 -1.92 -0.18 -14.11
C TYR A 70 -0.97 1.01 -14.13
N ALA A 71 -1.12 1.99 -13.25
CA ALA A 71 -0.36 3.24 -13.32
C ALA A 71 0.63 3.44 -12.17
N LEU A 72 0.35 2.93 -10.97
CA LEU A 72 1.16 3.18 -9.79
C LEU A 72 2.66 2.85 -10.01
N HIS A 73 2.95 1.79 -10.72
CA HIS A 73 4.33 1.35 -10.94
C HIS A 73 5.22 2.38 -11.68
N HIS A 74 4.63 3.30 -12.44
CA HIS A 74 5.35 4.38 -13.12
C HIS A 74 5.89 5.44 -12.16
N PHE A 75 5.31 5.53 -10.97
CA PHE A 75 5.69 6.48 -9.92
C PHE A 75 6.67 5.88 -8.91
N ILE A 76 6.92 4.57 -8.96
CA ILE A 76 7.77 3.85 -8.00
C ILE A 76 9.12 3.55 -8.65
N ASP A 77 10.20 4.09 -8.06
CA ASP A 77 11.57 3.87 -8.54
C ASP A 77 12.29 2.72 -7.81
N THR A 78 11.75 2.29 -6.67
CA THR A 78 12.27 1.20 -5.85
C THR A 78 11.72 -0.15 -6.29
N SER A 79 12.30 -1.25 -5.78
CA SER A 79 11.83 -2.60 -6.10
C SER A 79 10.47 -2.93 -5.49
N HIS A 80 10.10 -2.26 -4.39
CA HIS A 80 8.84 -2.45 -3.69
C HIS A 80 8.19 -1.13 -3.29
N ALA A 81 6.86 -1.16 -3.20
CA ALA A 81 6.04 -0.11 -2.64
C ALA A 81 5.28 -0.65 -1.41
N LEU A 82 5.28 0.11 -0.34
CA LEU A 82 4.37 -0.09 0.79
C LEU A 82 3.23 0.92 0.69
N ILE A 83 2.05 0.42 0.35
CA ILE A 83 0.84 1.25 0.31
C ILE A 83 0.42 1.53 1.74
N VAL A 84 0.17 2.80 2.05
CA VAL A 84 -0.37 3.24 3.34
C VAL A 84 -1.59 4.13 3.13
N GLN A 85 -2.46 4.15 4.13
CA GLN A 85 -3.64 5.01 4.19
C GLN A 85 -3.70 5.71 5.55
N ASP A 86 -4.64 6.61 5.74
CA ASP A 86 -4.84 7.32 7.02
C ASP A 86 -5.16 6.37 8.19
N ASP A 87 -5.79 5.25 7.91
CA ASP A 87 -6.14 4.18 8.85
C ASP A 87 -5.21 2.94 8.82
N GLY A 88 -4.25 2.89 7.87
CA GLY A 88 -3.34 1.76 7.66
C GLY A 88 -1.88 2.18 7.50
N PHE A 89 -1.05 2.03 8.55
CA PHE A 89 0.35 2.46 8.58
C PHE A 89 1.22 1.58 9.47
N VAL A 90 2.54 1.73 9.36
CA VAL A 90 3.51 0.97 10.16
C VAL A 90 3.58 1.55 11.57
N ILE A 91 3.26 0.73 12.56
CA ILE A 91 3.34 1.09 13.99
C ILE A 91 4.75 0.83 14.52
N ASP A 92 5.32 -0.32 14.17
CA ASP A 92 6.64 -0.79 14.60
C ASP A 92 7.35 -1.50 13.44
N GLY A 93 8.44 -0.92 12.98
CA GLY A 93 9.28 -1.45 11.88
C GLY A 93 10.30 -2.50 12.34
N THR A 94 10.47 -2.73 13.65
CA THR A 94 11.45 -3.72 14.16
C THR A 94 11.10 -5.14 13.74
N ASN A 95 9.82 -5.40 13.51
CA ASN A 95 9.29 -6.69 13.06
C ASN A 95 9.31 -6.86 11.53
N PHE A 96 9.79 -5.87 10.78
CA PHE A 96 9.88 -5.99 9.33
C PHE A 96 10.92 -7.06 8.97
N ASN A 97 10.48 -8.10 8.27
CA ASN A 97 11.36 -9.18 7.83
C ASN A 97 11.88 -8.92 6.41
N LYS A 98 13.21 -9.00 6.21
CA LYS A 98 13.82 -8.86 4.86
C LYS A 98 13.30 -9.89 3.86
N ASP A 99 12.89 -11.04 4.32
CA ASP A 99 12.33 -12.08 3.47
C ASP A 99 11.00 -11.66 2.82
N TRP A 100 10.34 -10.62 3.33
CA TRP A 100 9.14 -10.07 2.71
C TRP A 100 9.41 -9.51 1.32
N TYR A 101 10.61 -9.04 1.03
CA TYR A 101 11.01 -8.62 -0.32
C TYR A 101 11.11 -9.76 -1.35
N LYS A 102 10.97 -11.02 -0.93
CA LYS A 102 10.88 -12.17 -1.83
C LYS A 102 9.47 -12.39 -2.38
N TYR A 103 8.46 -11.75 -1.79
CA TYR A 103 7.06 -11.90 -2.18
C TYR A 103 6.62 -10.74 -3.06
N ASP A 104 5.78 -11.05 -4.03
CA ASP A 104 5.21 -10.05 -4.92
C ASP A 104 4.08 -9.25 -4.25
N TYR A 105 3.37 -9.84 -3.26
CA TYR A 105 2.30 -9.20 -2.51
C TYR A 105 2.22 -9.72 -1.08
N ILE A 106 2.16 -8.78 -0.14
CA ILE A 106 1.79 -9.04 1.26
C ILE A 106 0.79 -7.97 1.66
N GLY A 107 -0.43 -8.37 1.99
CA GLY A 107 -1.48 -7.48 2.47
C GLY A 107 -1.88 -7.79 3.90
N ALA A 108 -2.52 -6.83 4.56
CA ALA A 108 -3.11 -7.07 5.87
C ALA A 108 -4.22 -8.13 5.76
N PRO A 109 -4.24 -9.13 6.65
CA PRO A 109 -5.28 -10.14 6.63
C PRO A 109 -6.65 -9.50 6.93
N THR A 110 -7.65 -9.87 6.16
CA THR A 110 -9.04 -9.47 6.42
C THR A 110 -9.82 -10.64 7.01
N HIS A 111 -10.84 -10.37 7.80
CA HIS A 111 -11.79 -11.37 8.25
C HIS A 111 -12.82 -11.77 7.17
N CYS A 112 -12.35 -11.76 5.91
CA CYS A 112 -13.15 -12.12 4.75
C CYS A 112 -12.48 -13.26 4.01
N ALA A 113 -13.20 -14.31 3.72
CA ALA A 113 -12.75 -15.44 2.93
C ALA A 113 -13.75 -15.75 1.82
N LEU A 114 -13.26 -16.20 0.69
CA LEU A 114 -14.05 -16.74 -0.41
C LEU A 114 -13.98 -18.27 -0.36
N THR A 115 -15.14 -18.92 -0.30
CA THR A 115 -15.24 -20.38 -0.42
C THR A 115 -16.26 -20.70 -1.52
N GLY A 116 -15.80 -21.22 -2.64
CA GLY A 116 -16.61 -21.31 -3.85
C GLY A 116 -17.07 -19.91 -4.28
N ASP A 117 -18.38 -19.72 -4.47
CA ASP A 117 -18.98 -18.44 -4.88
C ASP A 117 -19.52 -17.62 -3.70
N LYS A 118 -19.19 -17.97 -2.47
CA LYS A 118 -19.72 -17.30 -1.27
C LYS A 118 -18.63 -16.57 -0.51
N TYR A 119 -18.93 -15.32 -0.12
CA TYR A 119 -18.11 -14.55 0.80
C TYR A 119 -18.54 -14.82 2.24
N TYR A 120 -17.56 -15.15 3.09
CA TYR A 120 -17.73 -15.29 4.53
C TYR A 120 -17.04 -14.11 5.20
N TYR A 121 -17.79 -13.42 6.08
CA TYR A 121 -17.31 -12.29 6.87
C TYR A 121 -17.24 -12.69 8.35
N ASN A 122 -16.34 -12.07 9.11
CA ASN A 122 -16.23 -12.23 10.58
C ASN A 122 -15.92 -13.66 11.05
N TRP A 123 -15.14 -14.41 10.30
CA TRP A 123 -14.65 -15.68 10.81
C TRP A 123 -13.45 -15.50 11.75
N THR A 124 -13.28 -16.41 12.72
CA THR A 124 -12.11 -16.46 13.58
C THR A 124 -11.06 -17.41 13.00
N TRP A 125 -9.79 -17.13 13.20
CA TRP A 125 -8.67 -17.96 12.74
C TRP A 125 -8.75 -19.41 13.22
N GLN A 126 -9.50 -19.68 14.31
CA GLN A 126 -9.72 -20.99 14.88
C GLN A 126 -10.76 -21.85 14.11
N GLN A 127 -11.51 -21.22 13.21
CA GLN A 127 -12.58 -21.88 12.43
C GLN A 127 -12.21 -22.01 10.97
N GLU A 128 -10.93 -22.18 10.67
CA GLU A 128 -10.42 -22.18 9.30
C GLU A 128 -10.89 -23.43 8.52
N PRO A 129 -11.77 -23.32 7.52
CA PRO A 129 -12.02 -24.40 6.57
C PRO A 129 -10.81 -24.60 5.67
N ALA A 130 -10.50 -25.85 5.35
CA ALA A 130 -9.30 -26.27 4.64
C ALA A 130 -9.17 -25.76 3.19
N ASP A 131 -10.24 -25.20 2.61
CA ASP A 131 -10.37 -24.81 1.19
C ASP A 131 -10.55 -23.30 0.95
N LYS A 132 -10.13 -22.47 1.91
CA LYS A 132 -10.31 -21.02 1.83
C LYS A 132 -9.23 -20.29 1.04
N HIS A 133 -9.69 -19.36 0.27
CA HIS A 133 -8.85 -18.27 -0.24
C HIS A 133 -9.04 -17.02 0.63
N ILE A 134 -8.06 -16.74 1.48
CA ILE A 134 -8.05 -15.53 2.31
C ILE A 134 -7.86 -14.31 1.43
N ILE A 135 -8.79 -13.36 1.52
CA ILE A 135 -8.67 -12.08 0.84
C ILE A 135 -7.81 -11.15 1.71
N GLN A 136 -6.81 -10.55 1.13
CA GLN A 136 -5.95 -9.59 1.81
C GLN A 136 -6.38 -8.15 1.48
N ASN A 137 -6.35 -7.29 2.50
CA ASN A 137 -6.64 -5.87 2.32
C ASN A 137 -5.52 -5.17 1.55
N GLY A 138 -5.90 -4.33 0.57
CA GLY A 138 -4.98 -3.54 -0.22
C GLY A 138 -4.56 -2.22 0.41
N GLY A 139 -5.25 -1.75 1.46
CA GLY A 139 -5.03 -0.45 2.08
C GLY A 139 -3.69 -0.34 2.83
N LEU A 140 -3.24 -1.44 3.47
CA LEU A 140 -1.87 -1.60 3.94
C LEU A 140 -1.29 -2.82 3.26
N SER A 141 -0.43 -2.63 2.27
CA SER A 141 0.13 -3.74 1.50
C SER A 141 1.52 -3.45 0.95
N LEU A 142 2.39 -4.45 1.04
CA LEU A 142 3.69 -4.46 0.37
C LEU A 142 3.51 -5.09 -1.02
N ARG A 143 4.00 -4.41 -2.05
CA ARG A 143 3.87 -4.84 -3.46
C ARG A 143 5.20 -4.74 -4.18
N SER A 144 5.60 -5.78 -4.90
CA SER A 144 6.75 -5.68 -5.78
C SER A 144 6.44 -4.84 -7.02
N LYS A 145 7.42 -4.09 -7.51
CA LYS A 145 7.29 -3.37 -8.78
C LYS A 145 7.03 -4.33 -9.94
N LYS A 146 7.63 -5.51 -9.89
CA LYS A 146 7.41 -6.59 -10.89
C LYS A 146 5.94 -6.98 -10.99
N MET A 147 5.27 -7.21 -9.85
CA MET A 147 3.85 -7.54 -9.82
C MET A 147 2.99 -6.39 -10.35
N MET A 148 3.27 -5.17 -9.92
CA MET A 148 2.52 -3.98 -10.38
C MET A 148 2.66 -3.72 -11.89
N GLN A 149 3.71 -4.22 -12.53
CA GLN A 149 3.92 -4.12 -13.98
C GLN A 149 3.25 -5.26 -14.76
N ALA A 150 2.84 -6.34 -14.10
CA ALA A 150 2.32 -7.54 -14.77
C ALA A 150 1.02 -7.30 -15.57
N PRO A 151 0.04 -6.49 -15.09
CA PRO A 151 -1.20 -6.24 -15.84
C PRO A 151 -1.01 -5.52 -17.18
N GLY A 152 0.11 -4.84 -17.40
CA GLY A 152 0.42 -4.12 -18.66
C GLY A 152 1.22 -4.91 -19.68
N LYS A 153 1.49 -6.19 -19.40
CA LYS A 153 2.19 -7.12 -20.29
C LYS A 153 1.21 -8.10 -20.88
#